data_104ba1597ec19afdb952d2d8c336952a
#
_entry.id   104ba1597ec19afdb952d2d8c336952a
#
_cell.length_a   1.000
_cell.length_b   1.000
_cell.length_c   1.000
_cell.angle_alpha   90.00
_cell.angle_beta   90.00
_cell.angle_gamma   90.00
#
_symmetry.space_group_name_H-M   'P 1'
#
loop_
_entity.id
_entity.type
_entity.pdbx_description
1 polymer ?
#
loop_
_entity_poly.entity_id
_entity_poly.type
_entity_poly.pdbx_seq_one_letter_code
_entity_poly.pdbx_strand_id
1 'polypeptide(L)'
;MRIIGGIYKNRRIDFNNLDIRPTTNFAKESLFNILNNHYDLETKSILDLFAGSGSISYEFASRGCKEIIAVDNNIKCINFIKKIIDKLKIKNLIAQLANVNSFIKYIN
;
A
#
# COMPACT_ATOMS: atom_id res chain seq x y z
N MET A 1 -0.72 -10.48 8.48
CA MET A 1 -1.43 -9.22 8.19
C MET A 1 -2.68 -9.49 7.36
N ARG A 2 -3.71 -8.73 7.52
CA ARG A 2 -4.90 -8.81 6.68
C ARG A 2 -5.36 -7.42 6.27
N ILE A 3 -6.11 -7.36 5.18
CA ILE A 3 -6.76 -6.12 4.75
C ILE A 3 -8.03 -5.93 5.60
N ILE A 4 -8.20 -4.73 6.17
CA ILE A 4 -9.22 -4.47 7.18
C ILE A 4 -10.58 -4.13 6.55
N GLY A 5 -10.60 -3.33 5.50
CA GLY A 5 -11.84 -2.90 4.87
C GLY A 5 -11.78 -2.91 3.35
N GLY A 6 -12.89 -2.51 2.71
CA GLY A 6 -12.98 -2.39 1.26
C GLY A 6 -13.24 -3.70 0.54
N ILE A 7 -13.00 -3.72 -0.78
CA ILE A 7 -13.32 -4.85 -1.65
C ILE A 7 -12.46 -6.08 -1.41
N TYR A 8 -11.27 -5.90 -0.81
CA TYR A 8 -10.36 -7.01 -0.47
C TYR A 8 -10.37 -7.34 1.01
N LYS A 9 -11.39 -6.92 1.75
CA LYS A 9 -11.52 -7.14 3.20
C LYS A 9 -11.27 -8.60 3.57
N ASN A 10 -10.50 -8.79 4.65
CA ASN A 10 -10.13 -10.10 5.22
C ASN A 10 -9.17 -10.95 4.39
N ARG A 11 -8.69 -10.45 3.24
CA ARG A 11 -7.62 -11.13 2.52
C ARG A 11 -6.34 -11.10 3.36
N ARG A 12 -5.73 -12.25 3.51
CA ARG A 12 -4.48 -12.40 4.27
C ARG A 12 -3.28 -12.27 3.34
N ILE A 13 -2.25 -11.61 3.85
CA ILE A 13 -0.99 -11.45 3.14
C ILE A 13 0.12 -11.91 4.07
N ASP A 14 0.87 -12.92 3.62
CA ASP A 14 1.99 -13.49 4.34
C ASP A 14 3.29 -12.87 3.80
N PHE A 15 4.05 -12.20 4.66
CA PHE A 15 5.32 -11.59 4.28
C PHE A 15 6.49 -12.11 5.12
N ASN A 16 6.43 -13.38 5.52
CA ASN A 16 7.47 -14.01 6.33
C ASN A 16 8.85 -14.00 5.66
N ASN A 17 8.90 -13.89 4.33
CA ASN A 17 10.15 -13.85 3.57
C ASN A 17 10.74 -12.44 3.45
N LEU A 18 10.07 -11.42 3.99
CA LEU A 18 10.59 -10.05 4.01
C LEU A 18 11.13 -9.73 5.39
N ASP A 19 12.36 -9.22 5.42
CA ASP A 19 12.99 -8.77 6.66
C ASP A 19 12.57 -7.34 6.98
N ILE A 20 11.28 -7.18 7.25
CA ILE A 20 10.67 -5.88 7.60
C ILE A 20 9.63 -6.08 8.67
N ARG A 21 9.40 -5.02 9.44
CA ARG A 21 8.36 -5.01 10.46
C ARG A 21 7.04 -4.51 9.85
N PRO A 22 5.99 -5.34 9.79
CA PRO A 22 4.73 -4.91 9.21
C PRO A 22 3.98 -3.93 10.12
N THR A 23 3.14 -3.09 9.50
CA THR A 23 2.19 -2.27 10.22
C THR A 23 1.13 -3.18 10.84
N THR A 24 0.85 -3.00 12.12
CA THR A 24 -0.15 -3.83 12.81
C THR A 24 -1.56 -3.53 12.30
N ASN A 25 -2.47 -4.50 12.45
CA ASN A 25 -3.88 -4.30 12.10
C ASN A 25 -4.49 -3.16 12.90
N PHE A 26 -4.15 -3.07 14.18
CA PHE A 26 -4.64 -1.98 15.04
C PHE A 26 -4.20 -0.61 14.55
N ALA A 27 -2.92 -0.45 14.20
CA ALA A 27 -2.40 0.81 13.68
C ALA A 27 -3.05 1.20 12.36
N LYS A 28 -3.24 0.24 11.45
CA LYS A 28 -3.95 0.48 10.19
C LYS A 28 -5.39 0.92 10.42
N GLU A 29 -6.11 0.20 11.26
CA GLU A 29 -7.50 0.51 11.56
C GLU A 29 -7.65 1.92 12.13
N SER A 30 -6.78 2.28 13.08
CA SER A 30 -6.78 3.62 13.69
C SER A 30 -6.51 4.71 12.64
N LEU A 31 -5.52 4.50 11.79
CA LEU A 31 -5.18 5.44 10.71
C LEU A 31 -6.35 5.64 9.75
N PHE A 32 -6.93 4.56 9.27
CA PHE A 32 -8.00 4.64 8.28
C PHE A 32 -9.31 5.14 8.85
N ASN A 33 -9.57 4.93 10.14
CA ASN A 33 -10.70 5.57 10.81
C ASN A 33 -10.57 7.10 10.78
N ILE A 34 -9.36 7.61 11.05
CA ILE A 34 -9.09 9.05 10.98
C ILE A 34 -9.25 9.56 9.54
N LEU A 35 -8.65 8.87 8.57
CA LEU A 35 -8.69 9.28 7.17
C LEU A 35 -10.13 9.29 6.62
N ASN A 36 -10.93 8.27 6.95
CA ASN A 36 -12.31 8.19 6.50
C ASN A 36 -13.18 9.34 7.04
N ASN A 37 -12.84 9.88 8.22
CA ASN A 37 -13.57 11.00 8.81
C ASN A 37 -13.22 12.34 8.16
N HIS A 38 -12.08 12.43 7.47
CA HIS A 38 -11.58 13.68 6.91
C HIS A 38 -11.57 13.73 5.38
N TYR A 39 -11.59 12.58 4.72
CA TYR A 39 -11.43 12.49 3.26
C TYR A 39 -12.39 11.48 2.67
N ASP A 40 -12.86 11.77 1.46
CA ASP A 40 -13.48 10.79 0.59
C ASP A 40 -12.37 10.07 -0.18
N LEU A 41 -11.99 8.89 0.30
CA LEU A 41 -10.85 8.15 -0.24
C LEU A 41 -11.03 7.77 -1.72
N GLU A 42 -12.26 7.57 -2.17
CA GLU A 42 -12.54 7.21 -3.56
C GLU A 42 -12.15 8.32 -4.55
N THR A 43 -12.02 9.55 -4.07
CA THR A 43 -11.62 10.69 -4.91
C THR A 43 -10.11 10.95 -4.88
N LYS A 44 -9.34 10.19 -4.09
CA LYS A 44 -7.94 10.49 -3.82
C LYS A 44 -6.99 9.59 -4.59
N SER A 45 -5.86 10.17 -5.00
CA SER A 45 -4.68 9.45 -5.47
C SER A 45 -3.64 9.47 -4.36
N ILE A 46 -2.96 8.34 -4.18
CA ILE A 46 -2.08 8.12 -3.02
C ILE A 46 -0.66 7.85 -3.50
N LEU A 47 0.29 8.46 -2.81
CA LEU A 47 1.71 8.18 -2.99
C LEU A 47 2.25 7.65 -1.66
N ASP A 48 2.63 6.38 -1.64
CA ASP A 48 3.21 5.70 -0.47
C ASP A 48 4.73 5.62 -0.69
N LEU A 49 5.48 6.49 -0.02
CA LEU A 49 6.91 6.68 -0.29
C LEU A 49 7.82 5.66 0.39
N PHE A 50 7.33 4.94 1.39
CA PHE A 50 8.09 3.93 2.13
C PHE A 50 7.23 2.69 2.27
N ALA A 51 6.92 2.07 1.15
CA ALA A 51 5.87 1.07 1.07
C ALA A 51 6.17 -0.21 1.85
N GLY A 52 7.43 -0.64 1.91
CA GLY A 52 7.82 -1.86 2.60
C GLY A 52 7.06 -3.08 2.09
N SER A 53 6.28 -3.72 2.96
CA SER A 53 5.43 -4.86 2.59
C SER A 53 4.23 -4.46 1.72
N GLY A 54 3.93 -3.16 1.63
CA GLY A 54 2.77 -2.66 0.92
C GLY A 54 1.49 -2.61 1.75
N SER A 55 1.57 -2.89 3.05
CA SER A 55 0.41 -3.02 3.94
C SER A 55 -0.56 -1.83 3.84
N ILE A 56 -0.03 -0.62 3.88
CA ILE A 56 -0.84 0.60 3.80
C ILE A 56 -1.39 0.80 2.38
N SER A 57 -0.57 0.53 1.38
CA SER A 57 -0.98 0.65 -0.03
C SER A 57 -2.13 -0.29 -0.38
N TYR A 58 -2.08 -1.54 0.08
CA TYR A 58 -3.18 -2.49 -0.16
C TYR A 58 -4.49 -2.01 0.48
N GLU A 59 -4.38 -1.41 1.66
CA GLU A 59 -5.55 -0.88 2.36
C GLU A 59 -6.19 0.26 1.58
N PHE A 60 -5.41 1.21 1.08
CA PHE A 60 -5.92 2.28 0.21
C PHE A 60 -6.56 1.73 -1.05
N ALA A 61 -5.90 0.75 -1.69
CA ALA A 61 -6.42 0.13 -2.90
C ALA A 61 -7.77 -0.56 -2.64
N SER A 62 -7.84 -1.30 -1.53
CA SER A 62 -9.05 -2.00 -1.11
C SER A 62 -10.22 -1.05 -0.86
N ARG A 63 -9.93 0.14 -0.34
CA ARG A 63 -10.95 1.14 -0.03
C ARG A 63 -11.33 2.02 -1.22
N GLY A 64 -10.81 1.71 -2.40
CA GLY A 64 -11.28 2.30 -3.65
C GLY A 64 -10.62 3.60 -4.07
N CYS A 65 -9.46 3.95 -3.53
CA CYS A 65 -8.71 5.10 -4.00
C CYS A 65 -8.47 4.99 -5.52
N LYS A 66 -8.41 6.13 -6.20
CA LYS A 66 -8.28 6.15 -7.67
C LYS A 66 -7.01 5.47 -8.14
N GLU A 67 -5.89 5.81 -7.53
CA GLU A 67 -4.59 5.30 -7.92
C GLU A 67 -3.65 5.36 -6.73
N ILE A 68 -2.91 4.31 -6.51
CA ILE A 68 -1.87 4.27 -5.48
C ILE A 68 -0.55 3.93 -6.14
N ILE A 69 0.48 4.72 -5.87
CA ILE A 69 1.86 4.40 -6.26
C ILE A 69 2.63 4.07 -4.99
N ALA A 70 3.08 2.83 -4.87
CA ALA A 70 3.88 2.36 -3.75
C ALA A 70 5.35 2.39 -4.15
N VAL A 71 6.14 3.19 -3.45
CA VAL A 71 7.55 3.41 -3.74
C VAL A 71 8.41 2.84 -2.63
N ASP A 72 9.46 2.14 -2.99
CA ASP A 72 10.48 1.67 -2.05
C ASP A 72 11.80 1.51 -2.80
N ASN A 73 12.93 1.63 -2.08
CA ASN A 73 14.24 1.43 -2.67
C ASN A 73 14.73 -0.02 -2.57
N ASN A 74 13.97 -0.89 -1.91
CA ASN A 74 14.32 -2.29 -1.72
C ASN A 74 13.61 -3.14 -2.78
N ILE A 75 14.41 -3.75 -3.66
CA ILE A 75 13.87 -4.57 -4.75
C ILE A 75 13.06 -5.77 -4.24
N LYS A 76 13.41 -6.33 -3.09
CA LYS A 76 12.66 -7.44 -2.50
C LYS A 76 11.25 -7.01 -2.12
N CYS A 77 11.11 -5.82 -1.54
CA CYS A 77 9.81 -5.24 -1.21
C CYS A 77 8.97 -5.00 -2.46
N ILE A 78 9.56 -4.39 -3.48
CA ILE A 78 8.86 -4.11 -4.74
C ILE A 78 8.41 -5.40 -5.42
N ASN A 79 9.27 -6.41 -5.49
CA ASN A 79 8.90 -7.70 -6.06
C ASN A 79 7.77 -8.37 -5.29
N PHE A 80 7.80 -8.25 -3.96
CA PHE A 80 6.73 -8.76 -3.11
C PHE A 80 5.41 -8.06 -3.40
N ILE A 81 5.42 -6.72 -3.46
CA ILE A 81 4.20 -5.94 -3.75
C ILE A 81 3.64 -6.31 -5.12
N LYS A 82 4.48 -6.42 -6.14
CA LYS A 82 4.06 -6.85 -7.48
C LYS A 82 3.40 -8.23 -7.46
N LYS A 83 3.95 -9.15 -6.67
CA LYS A 83 3.38 -10.49 -6.50
C LYS A 83 1.99 -10.45 -5.87
N ILE A 84 1.81 -9.60 -4.85
CA ILE A 84 0.51 -9.44 -4.19
C ILE A 84 -0.51 -8.77 -5.13
N ILE A 85 -0.10 -7.73 -5.86
CA ILE A 85 -0.95 -7.09 -6.86
C ILE A 85 -1.48 -8.13 -7.84
N ASP A 86 -0.61 -9.00 -8.32
CA ASP A 86 -0.96 -10.04 -9.27
C ASP A 86 -1.88 -11.10 -8.65
N LYS A 87 -1.53 -11.55 -7.44
CA LYS A 87 -2.31 -12.57 -6.72
C LYS A 87 -3.73 -12.11 -6.40
N LEU A 88 -3.89 -10.87 -5.93
CA LEU A 88 -5.19 -10.31 -5.57
C LEU A 88 -5.88 -9.59 -6.73
N LYS A 89 -5.20 -9.48 -7.87
CA LYS A 89 -5.71 -8.77 -9.07
C LYS A 89 -6.09 -7.32 -8.76
N ILE A 90 -5.20 -6.63 -8.04
CA ILE A 90 -5.40 -5.23 -7.68
C ILE A 90 -5.15 -4.35 -8.90
N LYS A 91 -6.13 -3.54 -9.30
CA LYS A 91 -6.06 -2.76 -10.53
C LYS A 91 -5.57 -1.32 -10.33
N ASN A 92 -5.68 -0.79 -9.12
CA ASN A 92 -5.42 0.61 -8.81
C ASN A 92 -4.12 0.85 -8.04
N LEU A 93 -3.22 -0.14 -8.01
CA LEU A 93 -1.95 -0.07 -7.29
C LEU A 93 -0.79 -0.39 -8.23
N ILE A 94 0.22 0.46 -8.22
CA ILE A 94 1.46 0.29 -8.97
C ILE A 94 2.62 0.29 -7.99
N ALA A 95 3.59 -0.61 -8.16
CA ALA A 95 4.81 -0.66 -7.36
C ALA A 95 5.97 -0.10 -8.17
N GLN A 96 6.71 0.83 -7.57
CA GLN A 96 7.81 1.54 -8.23
C GLN A 96 9.09 1.44 -7.40
N LEU A 97 10.13 0.84 -7.97
CA LEU A 97 11.45 0.83 -7.36
C LEU A 97 12.11 2.19 -7.57
N ALA A 98 12.36 2.91 -6.50
CA ALA A 98 13.04 4.21 -6.57
C ALA A 98 13.57 4.62 -5.22
N ASN A 99 14.62 5.44 -5.24
CA ASN A 99 15.02 6.20 -4.06
C ASN A 99 14.02 7.35 -3.88
N VAL A 100 13.52 7.56 -2.67
CA VAL A 100 12.49 8.55 -2.40
C VAL A 100 12.92 9.96 -2.82
N ASN A 101 14.15 10.36 -2.50
CA ASN A 101 14.65 11.68 -2.86
C ASN A 101 14.71 11.87 -4.39
N SER A 102 15.17 10.86 -5.11
CA SER A 102 15.21 10.90 -6.57
C SER A 102 13.82 10.92 -7.16
N PHE A 103 12.90 10.15 -6.58
CA PHE A 103 11.51 10.09 -7.04
C PHE A 103 10.81 11.44 -6.86
N ILE A 104 10.98 12.07 -5.70
CA ILE A 104 10.39 13.39 -5.43
C ILE A 104 10.91 14.44 -6.43
N LYS A 105 12.20 14.42 -6.74
CA LYS A 105 12.78 15.33 -7.75
C LYS A 105 12.18 15.09 -9.13
N TYR A 106 11.92 13.84 -9.47
CA TYR A 106 11.34 13.49 -10.76
C TYR A 106 9.92 14.02 -10.95
N ILE A 107 9.10 13.99 -9.90
CA ILE A 107 7.69 14.41 -9.97
C ILE A 107 7.49 15.90 -9.78
N ASN A 108 8.52 16.64 -9.36
CA ASN A 108 8.49 18.09 -9.26
C ASN A 108 8.90 18.74 -10.59
#